data_87ad429f5e90501b935dac9ddcc5e406
#
_entry.id   87ad429f5e90501b935dac9ddcc5e406
#
_cell.length_a   1.000
_cell.length_b   1.000
_cell.length_c   1.000
_cell.angle_alpha   90.00
_cell.angle_beta   90.00
_cell.angle_gamma   90.00
#
_symmetry.space_group_name_H-M   'P 1'
#
loop_
_entity.id
_entity.type
_entity.pdbx_description
1 polymer ?
#
loop_
_entity_poly.entity_id
_entity_poly.type
_entity_poly.pdbx_seq_one_letter_code
_entity_poly.pdbx_strand_id
1 'polypeptide(L)'
;MAAGPRPVVLVVERNLKRFCEIDFDVVIQQHEKHHLFFVEQCNLNEEHDPHIRITKEAHMAKESSFDIVSTVDIQEVDNAFQQAKREISQRYDLKDSGAEIMLDKQNKTLGIHAPADFVARQVKDVIGSKLVKRGIELTAVKWGEPQAATGQSVRLSATIVDGIDKETASKISKDIRNLKLKCKATIEGDKLRVSSASRDTLQEVIAFLKGQDYGQPLQYTNYR
;
A
#
# COMPACT_ATOMS: atom_id res chain seq x y z
N MET A 1 34.82 -1.55 18.27
CA MET A 1 35.07 -0.14 17.96
C MET A 1 33.75 0.53 17.66
N ALA A 2 33.18 1.20 18.64
CA ALA A 2 31.86 1.84 18.54
C ALA A 2 32.06 3.30 18.09
N ALA A 3 31.43 3.66 16.98
CA ALA A 3 31.40 5.04 16.47
C ALA A 3 30.43 5.86 17.33
N GLY A 4 30.94 6.82 18.08
CA GLY A 4 30.14 7.76 18.85
C GLY A 4 29.37 8.77 17.98
N PRO A 5 28.35 9.43 18.53
CA PRO A 5 27.52 10.37 17.81
C PRO A 5 28.31 11.61 17.37
N ARG A 6 28.08 12.04 16.13
CA ARG A 6 28.71 13.22 15.55
C ARG A 6 28.18 14.49 16.23
N PRO A 7 29.03 15.47 16.53
CA PRO A 7 28.59 16.70 17.14
C PRO A 7 27.77 17.53 16.13
N VAL A 8 26.65 18.05 16.61
CA VAL A 8 25.87 19.07 15.90
C VAL A 8 26.64 20.39 16.00
N VAL A 9 27.19 20.86 14.89
CA VAL A 9 27.84 22.16 14.80
C VAL A 9 26.77 23.23 14.76
N LEU A 10 26.58 23.92 15.86
CA LEU A 10 25.80 25.17 15.91
C LEU A 10 26.72 26.29 15.39
N VAL A 11 26.46 26.76 14.17
CA VAL A 11 27.08 27.97 13.65
C VAL A 11 26.37 29.16 14.30
N VAL A 12 26.97 29.67 15.38
CA VAL A 12 26.58 30.95 15.96
C VAL A 12 27.50 31.99 15.34
N GLU A 13 26.95 32.82 14.48
CA GLU A 13 27.68 33.94 13.88
C GLU A 13 28.16 34.93 14.95
N ARG A 14 29.33 35.47 14.71
CA ARG A 14 30.18 36.34 15.53
C ARG A 14 29.49 37.63 15.93
N ASN A 15 28.67 37.67 16.97
CA ASN A 15 28.41 38.95 17.65
C ASN A 15 27.81 38.83 19.08
N LEU A 16 27.83 37.64 19.70
CA LEU A 16 27.46 37.53 21.13
C LEU A 16 28.68 37.24 22.02
N LYS A 17 29.66 38.10 21.97
CA LYS A 17 30.67 38.19 23.04
C LYS A 17 30.21 39.28 24.00
N ARG A 18 29.23 38.98 24.82
CA ARG A 18 29.01 39.60 26.16
C ARG A 18 27.75 38.96 26.73
N PHE A 19 27.92 38.42 27.94
CA PHE A 19 26.89 37.82 28.80
C PHE A 19 26.60 36.32 28.56
N CYS A 20 27.29 35.53 29.27
CA CYS A 20 26.95 34.55 30.31
C CYS A 20 28.10 33.56 30.44
N GLU A 21 28.94 33.78 31.42
CA GLU A 21 29.73 32.69 32.01
C GLU A 21 28.76 31.81 32.79
N ILE A 22 28.30 30.75 32.17
CA ILE A 22 27.63 29.66 32.85
C ILE A 22 28.51 28.44 32.64
N ASP A 23 28.98 27.86 33.74
CA ASP A 23 29.75 26.63 33.78
C ASP A 23 28.98 25.50 33.09
N PHE A 24 29.50 25.06 31.97
CA PHE A 24 28.89 24.09 31.10
C PHE A 24 28.97 22.64 31.63
N ASP A 25 29.72 22.40 32.70
CA ASP A 25 29.96 21.05 33.21
C ASP A 25 28.87 20.48 34.12
N VAL A 26 27.90 21.28 34.53
CA VAL A 26 26.79 20.83 35.41
C VAL A 26 25.54 20.39 34.62
N VAL A 27 25.44 20.72 33.33
CA VAL A 27 24.22 20.49 32.52
C VAL A 27 24.19 19.12 31.85
N ILE A 28 25.31 18.38 31.83
CA ILE A 28 25.38 17.12 31.06
C ILE A 28 24.92 15.89 31.85
N GLN A 29 24.68 15.98 33.15
CA GLN A 29 24.42 14.80 34.00
C GLN A 29 22.95 14.52 34.35
N GLN A 30 21.98 15.31 33.87
CA GLN A 30 20.55 15.01 34.08
C GLN A 30 19.77 15.12 32.79
N HIS A 31 19.95 14.15 31.92
CA HIS A 31 19.29 14.21 30.66
C HIS A 31 18.62 12.90 30.22
N GLU A 32 17.35 12.82 30.37
CA GLU A 32 16.51 12.05 29.43
C GLU A 32 15.01 12.40 29.42
N LYS A 33 14.53 13.41 30.13
CA LYS A 33 13.06 13.62 30.19
C LYS A 33 12.49 15.02 29.99
N HIS A 34 13.23 16.08 29.76
CA HIS A 34 12.64 17.44 29.69
C HIS A 34 13.24 18.35 28.62
N HIS A 35 13.02 18.03 27.36
CA HIS A 35 13.39 18.90 26.24
C HIS A 35 12.43 20.09 26.01
N LEU A 36 11.41 20.24 26.83
CA LEU A 36 10.38 21.28 26.67
C LEU A 36 10.44 22.41 27.72
N PHE A 37 11.29 22.31 28.74
CA PHE A 37 11.24 23.25 29.86
C PHE A 37 12.30 24.37 29.80
N PHE A 38 13.23 24.35 28.85
CA PHE A 38 14.31 25.33 28.79
C PHE A 38 14.00 26.58 27.97
N VAL A 39 12.89 26.59 27.22
CA VAL A 39 12.53 27.77 26.40
C VAL A 39 11.66 28.79 27.16
N GLU A 40 11.11 28.42 28.32
CA GLU A 40 10.14 29.25 29.02
C GLU A 40 10.73 30.13 30.13
N GLN A 41 12.00 29.96 30.50
CA GLN A 41 12.62 30.73 31.57
C GLN A 41 13.61 31.83 31.14
N CYS A 42 13.75 32.09 29.84
CA CYS A 42 14.50 33.25 29.33
C CYS A 42 13.60 34.46 29.02
N ASN A 43 12.44 34.57 29.67
CA ASN A 43 11.61 35.75 29.63
C ASN A 43 11.98 36.71 30.79
N LEU A 44 13.09 37.36 30.70
CA LEU A 44 13.33 38.56 31.51
C LEU A 44 14.01 39.64 30.66
N ASN A 45 13.19 40.69 30.47
CA ASN A 45 13.54 42.00 29.94
C ASN A 45 13.52 42.11 28.39
N GLU A 46 12.34 42.34 27.92
CA GLU A 46 12.05 43.03 26.67
C GLU A 46 12.62 44.48 26.77
N GLU A 47 13.72 44.73 26.07
CA GLU A 47 13.93 46.00 25.43
C GLU A 47 14.00 45.79 23.93
N HIS A 48 13.03 46.36 23.27
CA HIS A 48 12.73 46.37 21.86
C HIS A 48 13.96 46.47 20.96
N ASP A 49 14.32 45.35 20.30
CA ASP A 49 15.09 45.38 19.06
C ASP A 49 14.18 44.92 17.91
N PRO A 50 13.68 45.81 17.01
CA PRO A 50 12.68 45.48 16.01
C PRO A 50 13.22 44.66 14.82
N HIS A 51 14.45 44.17 14.87
CA HIS A 51 15.08 43.49 13.73
C HIS A 51 15.35 41.99 13.89
N ILE A 52 15.03 41.42 15.04
CA ILE A 52 15.15 39.95 15.18
C ILE A 52 13.84 39.32 14.73
N ARG A 53 13.68 39.13 13.41
CA ARG A 53 12.71 38.16 12.88
C ARG A 53 13.26 36.77 13.17
N ILE A 54 12.86 36.17 14.27
CA ILE A 54 12.95 34.71 14.47
C ILE A 54 11.99 34.10 13.46
N THR A 55 12.48 33.80 12.28
CA THR A 55 11.79 32.88 11.40
C THR A 55 11.79 31.55 12.13
N LYS A 56 10.66 31.20 12.75
CA LYS A 56 10.35 29.80 13.04
C LYS A 56 10.37 29.06 11.71
N GLU A 57 11.51 28.60 11.29
CA GLU A 57 11.58 27.53 10.32
C GLU A 57 10.84 26.36 10.98
N ALA A 58 9.56 26.28 10.68
CA ALA A 58 8.80 25.09 10.95
C ALA A 58 9.57 23.97 10.23
N HIS A 59 10.32 23.19 11.00
CA HIS A 59 10.85 21.92 10.52
C HIS A 59 9.60 21.14 10.10
N MET A 60 9.23 21.26 8.82
CA MET A 60 8.19 20.43 8.24
C MET A 60 8.74 19.01 8.37
N ALA A 61 8.27 18.31 9.38
CA ALA A 61 8.54 16.90 9.54
C ALA A 61 8.22 16.27 8.19
N LYS A 62 9.23 15.66 7.56
CA LYS A 62 9.10 15.06 6.23
C LYS A 62 7.97 14.04 6.30
N GLU A 63 6.82 14.39 5.75
CA GLU A 63 5.65 13.55 5.74
C GLU A 63 5.97 12.27 4.99
N SER A 64 5.87 11.14 5.67
CA SER A 64 6.03 9.83 5.05
C SER A 64 4.70 9.40 4.43
N SER A 65 4.75 8.70 3.31
CA SER A 65 3.56 8.22 2.62
C SER A 65 3.79 6.89 1.92
N PHE A 66 2.72 6.17 1.65
CA PHE A 66 2.68 5.02 0.74
C PHE A 66 1.39 5.03 -0.07
N ASP A 67 1.41 4.31 -1.18
CA ASP A 67 0.25 4.13 -2.04
C ASP A 67 -0.29 2.70 -1.87
N ILE A 68 -1.61 2.57 -1.73
CA ILE A 68 -2.34 1.31 -1.78
C ILE A 68 -2.84 1.16 -3.21
N VAL A 69 -2.50 0.06 -3.84
CA VAL A 69 -2.88 -0.27 -5.22
C VAL A 69 -3.40 -1.70 -5.31
N SER A 70 -4.14 -2.00 -6.36
CA SER A 70 -4.53 -3.36 -6.72
C SER A 70 -4.21 -3.54 -8.20
N THR A 71 -2.97 -3.89 -8.51
CA THR A 71 -2.51 -4.02 -9.90
C THR A 71 -2.29 -5.47 -10.26
N VAL A 72 -2.70 -5.85 -11.47
CA VAL A 72 -2.50 -7.19 -12.03
C VAL A 72 -1.70 -7.06 -13.33
N ASP A 73 -0.58 -7.76 -13.41
CA ASP A 73 0.19 -7.82 -14.64
C ASP A 73 -0.52 -8.72 -15.66
N ILE A 74 -1.10 -8.08 -16.67
CA ILE A 74 -1.84 -8.75 -17.74
C ILE A 74 -0.95 -9.70 -18.55
N GLN A 75 0.37 -9.44 -18.60
CA GLN A 75 1.32 -10.33 -19.27
C GLN A 75 1.51 -11.63 -18.49
N GLU A 76 1.57 -11.55 -17.16
CA GLU A 76 1.63 -12.75 -16.31
C GLU A 76 0.32 -13.53 -16.32
N VAL A 77 -0.85 -12.83 -16.45
CA VAL A 77 -2.12 -13.50 -16.70
C VAL A 77 -2.09 -14.27 -18.01
N ASP A 78 -1.60 -13.68 -19.09
CA ASP A 78 -1.48 -14.36 -20.38
C ASP A 78 -0.54 -15.57 -20.31
N ASN A 79 0.60 -15.43 -19.63
CA ASN A 79 1.55 -16.53 -19.41
C ASN A 79 0.88 -17.69 -18.66
N ALA A 80 0.12 -17.39 -17.59
CA ALA A 80 -0.64 -18.38 -16.84
C ALA A 80 -1.71 -19.06 -17.72
N PHE A 81 -2.41 -18.27 -18.53
CA PHE A 81 -3.45 -18.74 -19.43
C PHE A 81 -2.89 -19.69 -20.51
N GLN A 82 -1.76 -19.35 -21.13
CA GLN A 82 -1.09 -20.22 -22.09
C GLN A 82 -0.65 -21.56 -21.47
N GLN A 83 -0.19 -21.52 -20.21
CA GLN A 83 0.15 -22.74 -19.48
C GLN A 83 -1.09 -23.58 -19.15
N ALA A 84 -2.20 -22.93 -18.74
CA ALA A 84 -3.48 -23.60 -18.50
C ALA A 84 -3.99 -24.28 -19.78
N LYS A 85 -3.93 -23.57 -20.92
CA LYS A 85 -4.35 -24.13 -22.22
C LYS A 85 -3.55 -25.37 -22.60
N ARG A 86 -2.22 -25.38 -22.39
CA ARG A 86 -1.38 -26.55 -22.64
C ARG A 86 -1.74 -27.71 -21.71
N GLU A 87 -1.95 -27.43 -20.42
CA GLU A 87 -2.32 -28.47 -19.46
C GLU A 87 -3.68 -29.09 -19.79
N ILE A 88 -4.70 -28.27 -20.12
CA ILE A 88 -6.02 -28.74 -20.50
C ILE A 88 -5.93 -29.68 -21.73
N SER A 89 -5.10 -29.35 -22.73
CA SER A 89 -4.91 -30.19 -23.93
C SER A 89 -4.13 -31.49 -23.66
N GLN A 90 -3.40 -31.59 -22.55
CA GLN A 90 -2.60 -32.76 -22.19
C GLN A 90 -3.27 -33.67 -21.18
N ARG A 91 -4.17 -33.13 -20.34
CA ARG A 91 -4.84 -33.91 -19.29
C ARG A 91 -5.84 -34.88 -19.91
N TYR A 92 -5.75 -36.13 -19.52
CA TYR A 92 -6.60 -37.20 -20.02
C TYR A 92 -8.11 -36.92 -19.81
N ASP A 93 -8.46 -36.29 -18.68
CA ASP A 93 -9.83 -35.96 -18.28
C ASP A 93 -10.40 -34.72 -19.00
N LEU A 94 -9.57 -33.90 -19.64
CA LEU A 94 -9.97 -32.62 -20.23
C LEU A 94 -9.73 -32.51 -21.74
N LYS A 95 -8.70 -33.19 -22.28
CA LYS A 95 -8.28 -33.04 -23.69
C LYS A 95 -9.39 -33.30 -24.73
N ASP A 96 -10.26 -34.27 -24.46
CA ASP A 96 -11.33 -34.69 -25.34
C ASP A 96 -12.70 -34.18 -24.89
N SER A 97 -12.73 -33.31 -23.88
CA SER A 97 -13.97 -32.78 -23.30
C SER A 97 -14.66 -31.71 -24.18
N GLY A 98 -13.95 -31.14 -25.17
CA GLY A 98 -14.46 -30.02 -25.95
C GLY A 98 -14.48 -28.69 -25.16
N ALA A 99 -13.76 -28.61 -24.03
CA ALA A 99 -13.66 -27.36 -23.27
C ALA A 99 -12.74 -26.36 -23.97
N GLU A 100 -13.23 -25.15 -24.14
CA GLU A 100 -12.45 -24.04 -24.69
C GLU A 100 -12.27 -22.93 -23.69
N ILE A 101 -11.09 -22.31 -23.71
CA ILE A 101 -10.79 -21.13 -22.87
C ILE A 101 -10.39 -19.96 -23.75
N MET A 102 -10.84 -18.77 -23.36
CA MET A 102 -10.59 -17.51 -24.06
C MET A 102 -10.10 -16.45 -23.08
N LEU A 103 -9.15 -15.62 -23.51
CA LEU A 103 -8.66 -14.46 -22.78
C LEU A 103 -8.79 -13.22 -23.65
N ASP A 104 -9.59 -12.28 -23.22
CA ASP A 104 -9.64 -10.94 -23.78
C ASP A 104 -8.79 -9.99 -22.93
N LYS A 105 -7.62 -9.63 -23.47
CA LYS A 105 -6.66 -8.75 -22.77
C LYS A 105 -7.13 -7.30 -22.70
N GLN A 106 -7.93 -6.85 -23.69
CA GLN A 106 -8.43 -5.47 -23.74
C GLN A 106 -9.51 -5.23 -22.69
N ASN A 107 -10.46 -6.17 -22.60
CA ASN A 107 -11.55 -6.11 -21.65
C ASN A 107 -11.21 -6.75 -20.30
N LYS A 108 -9.99 -7.29 -20.15
CA LYS A 108 -9.54 -8.00 -18.95
C LYS A 108 -10.52 -9.09 -18.50
N THR A 109 -11.03 -9.87 -19.47
CA THR A 109 -12.01 -10.92 -19.21
C THR A 109 -11.47 -12.28 -19.60
N LEU A 110 -11.81 -13.29 -18.79
CA LEU A 110 -11.57 -14.70 -19.04
C LEU A 110 -12.91 -15.37 -19.37
N GLY A 111 -12.94 -16.24 -20.38
CA GLY A 111 -14.08 -17.06 -20.74
C GLY A 111 -13.73 -18.54 -20.73
N ILE A 112 -14.62 -19.35 -20.17
CA ILE A 112 -14.58 -20.81 -20.25
C ILE A 112 -15.88 -21.25 -20.93
N HIS A 113 -15.79 -22.07 -21.98
CA HIS A 113 -16.89 -22.75 -22.57
C HIS A 113 -16.69 -24.26 -22.41
N ALA A 114 -17.61 -24.94 -21.79
CA ALA A 114 -17.49 -26.36 -21.47
C ALA A 114 -18.79 -27.10 -21.69
N PRO A 115 -18.76 -28.41 -22.04
CA PRO A 115 -19.97 -29.20 -22.30
C PRO A 115 -20.77 -29.47 -21.02
N ALA A 116 -20.20 -29.34 -19.85
CA ALA A 116 -20.85 -29.56 -18.57
C ALA A 116 -20.28 -28.67 -17.48
N ASP A 117 -21.06 -28.37 -16.46
CA ASP A 117 -20.63 -27.54 -15.31
C ASP A 117 -19.43 -28.14 -14.54
N PHE A 118 -19.39 -29.46 -14.39
CA PHE A 118 -18.27 -30.16 -13.76
C PHE A 118 -16.95 -29.90 -14.51
N VAL A 119 -16.96 -29.97 -15.85
CA VAL A 119 -15.79 -29.68 -16.68
C VAL A 119 -15.38 -28.22 -16.56
N ALA A 120 -16.35 -27.30 -16.56
CA ALA A 120 -16.06 -25.88 -16.36
C ALA A 120 -15.35 -25.60 -15.03
N ARG A 121 -15.76 -26.27 -13.94
CA ARG A 121 -15.11 -26.16 -12.63
C ARG A 121 -13.69 -26.70 -12.64
N GLN A 122 -13.45 -27.87 -13.26
CA GLN A 122 -12.11 -28.42 -13.38
C GLN A 122 -11.18 -27.48 -14.17
N VAL A 123 -11.66 -26.92 -15.28
CA VAL A 123 -10.91 -25.94 -16.08
C VAL A 123 -10.61 -24.69 -15.27
N LYS A 124 -11.58 -24.18 -14.50
CA LYS A 124 -11.40 -23.06 -13.58
C LYS A 124 -10.29 -23.34 -12.56
N ASP A 125 -10.25 -24.54 -11.97
CA ASP A 125 -9.24 -24.91 -10.99
C ASP A 125 -7.83 -24.99 -11.62
N VAL A 126 -7.72 -25.49 -12.86
CA VAL A 126 -6.47 -25.49 -13.62
C VAL A 126 -6.00 -24.05 -13.84
N ILE A 127 -6.88 -23.16 -14.34
CA ILE A 127 -6.54 -21.75 -14.56
C ILE A 127 -6.09 -21.11 -13.23
N GLY A 128 -6.86 -21.29 -12.15
CA GLY A 128 -6.53 -20.76 -10.82
C GLY A 128 -5.16 -21.20 -10.34
N SER A 129 -4.83 -22.49 -10.49
CA SER A 129 -3.53 -23.00 -10.10
C SER A 129 -2.35 -22.39 -10.88
N LYS A 130 -2.56 -22.06 -12.17
CA LYS A 130 -1.54 -21.36 -12.98
C LYS A 130 -1.40 -19.90 -12.60
N LEU A 131 -2.50 -19.22 -12.31
CA LEU A 131 -2.48 -17.83 -11.83
C LEU A 131 -1.68 -17.71 -10.53
N VAL A 132 -1.96 -18.57 -9.55
CA VAL A 132 -1.22 -18.59 -8.27
C VAL A 132 0.27 -18.87 -8.49
N LYS A 133 0.64 -19.79 -9.38
CA LYS A 133 2.04 -20.08 -9.72
C LYS A 133 2.77 -18.88 -10.36
N ARG A 134 2.03 -17.95 -10.93
CA ARG A 134 2.54 -16.70 -11.50
C ARG A 134 2.44 -15.52 -10.54
N GLY A 135 2.11 -15.77 -9.27
CA GLY A 135 2.00 -14.72 -8.24
C GLY A 135 0.73 -13.87 -8.34
N ILE A 136 -0.27 -14.32 -9.11
CA ILE A 136 -1.56 -13.63 -9.20
C ILE A 136 -2.51 -14.26 -8.18
N GLU A 137 -3.01 -13.42 -7.28
CA GLU A 137 -3.98 -13.87 -6.27
C GLU A 137 -5.34 -14.17 -6.90
N LEU A 138 -6.00 -15.23 -6.43
CA LEU A 138 -7.32 -15.63 -6.94
C LEU A 138 -8.40 -14.57 -6.68
N THR A 139 -8.24 -13.75 -5.67
CA THR A 139 -9.10 -12.61 -5.34
C THR A 139 -9.09 -11.52 -6.40
N ALA A 140 -8.03 -11.47 -7.24
CA ALA A 140 -7.96 -10.57 -8.39
C ALA A 140 -8.88 -11.00 -9.54
N VAL A 141 -9.41 -12.23 -9.53
CA VAL A 141 -10.25 -12.77 -10.61
C VAL A 141 -11.65 -13.03 -10.07
N LYS A 142 -12.56 -12.16 -10.42
CA LYS A 142 -13.99 -12.30 -10.04
C LYS A 142 -14.71 -13.17 -11.05
N TRP A 143 -15.04 -14.40 -10.65
CA TRP A 143 -15.82 -15.33 -11.44
C TRP A 143 -17.30 -14.98 -11.35
N GLY A 144 -17.96 -14.92 -12.51
CA GLY A 144 -19.42 -14.83 -12.61
C GLY A 144 -20.10 -16.17 -12.37
N GLU A 145 -21.42 -16.17 -12.44
CA GLU A 145 -22.20 -17.40 -12.36
C GLU A 145 -22.18 -18.18 -13.69
N PRO A 146 -22.18 -19.52 -13.62
CA PRO A 146 -22.29 -20.36 -14.82
C PRO A 146 -23.58 -20.07 -15.58
N GLN A 147 -23.46 -19.75 -16.85
CA GLN A 147 -24.60 -19.51 -17.75
C GLN A 147 -24.81 -20.70 -18.65
N ALA A 148 -26.03 -21.19 -18.70
CA ALA A 148 -26.40 -22.22 -19.65
C ALA A 148 -26.29 -21.68 -21.09
N ALA A 149 -25.65 -22.45 -21.96
CA ALA A 149 -25.51 -22.15 -23.37
C ALA A 149 -26.21 -23.24 -24.23
N THR A 150 -26.27 -23.05 -25.54
CA THR A 150 -26.91 -23.96 -26.45
C THR A 150 -26.32 -25.38 -26.35
N GLY A 151 -27.14 -26.42 -26.38
CA GLY A 151 -26.68 -27.81 -26.39
C GLY A 151 -26.22 -28.34 -25.05
N GLN A 152 -26.78 -27.88 -23.90
CA GLN A 152 -26.43 -28.25 -22.54
C GLN A 152 -25.00 -27.80 -22.11
N SER A 153 -24.32 -27.01 -22.95
CA SER A 153 -23.02 -26.45 -22.59
C SER A 153 -23.15 -25.31 -21.56
N VAL A 154 -22.06 -25.04 -20.88
CA VAL A 154 -21.96 -24.00 -19.85
C VAL A 154 -20.89 -22.99 -20.24
N ARG A 155 -21.23 -21.72 -20.12
CA ARG A 155 -20.28 -20.61 -20.24
C ARG A 155 -20.04 -20.00 -18.89
N LEU A 156 -18.77 -19.91 -18.50
CA LEU A 156 -18.33 -19.24 -17.30
C LEU A 156 -17.42 -18.06 -17.68
N SER A 157 -17.75 -16.88 -17.22
CA SER A 157 -16.93 -15.67 -17.43
C SER A 157 -16.31 -15.20 -16.13
N ALA A 158 -15.13 -14.62 -16.24
CA ALA A 158 -14.48 -13.96 -15.12
C ALA A 158 -13.92 -12.60 -15.55
N THR A 159 -13.89 -11.66 -14.62
CA THR A 159 -13.30 -10.34 -14.83
C THR A 159 -12.06 -10.20 -13.96
N ILE A 160 -10.97 -9.75 -14.55
CA ILE A 160 -9.73 -9.43 -13.82
C ILE A 160 -9.87 -8.03 -13.26
N VAL A 161 -9.81 -7.91 -11.94
CA VAL A 161 -9.86 -6.63 -11.24
C VAL A 161 -8.48 -6.00 -11.26
N ASP A 162 -8.39 -4.84 -11.88
CA ASP A 162 -7.16 -4.05 -11.95
C ASP A 162 -7.50 -2.61 -11.55
N GLY A 163 -6.88 -2.15 -10.46
CA GLY A 163 -7.21 -0.92 -9.77
C GLY A 163 -8.19 -1.11 -8.62
N ILE A 164 -8.31 -0.07 -7.79
CA ILE A 164 -9.23 -0.03 -6.65
C ILE A 164 -10.48 0.75 -7.07
N ASP A 165 -11.64 0.14 -6.99
CA ASP A 165 -12.89 0.81 -7.28
C ASP A 165 -13.24 1.84 -6.20
N LYS A 166 -14.14 2.79 -6.53
CA LYS A 166 -14.53 3.89 -5.62
C LYS A 166 -15.20 3.39 -4.33
N GLU A 167 -15.92 2.29 -4.41
CA GLU A 167 -16.61 1.72 -3.26
C GLU A 167 -15.60 1.12 -2.28
N THR A 168 -14.70 0.29 -2.79
CA THR A 168 -13.62 -0.30 -1.98
C THR A 168 -12.66 0.76 -1.44
N ALA A 169 -12.29 1.76 -2.27
CA ALA A 169 -11.50 2.91 -1.83
C ALA A 169 -12.17 3.66 -0.67
N SER A 170 -13.49 3.86 -0.76
CA SER A 170 -14.26 4.51 0.29
C SER A 170 -14.32 3.68 1.59
N LYS A 171 -14.45 2.35 1.48
CA LYS A 171 -14.39 1.43 2.63
C LYS A 171 -13.03 1.50 3.30
N ILE A 172 -11.95 1.33 2.55
CA ILE A 172 -10.57 1.42 3.06
C ILE A 172 -10.34 2.77 3.77
N SER A 173 -10.76 3.88 3.15
CA SER A 173 -10.62 5.21 3.74
C SER A 173 -11.41 5.38 5.05
N LYS A 174 -12.61 4.76 5.16
CA LYS A 174 -13.41 4.76 6.41
C LYS A 174 -12.72 3.93 7.49
N ASP A 175 -12.21 2.76 7.15
CA ASP A 175 -11.54 1.88 8.09
C ASP A 175 -10.26 2.51 8.65
N ILE A 176 -9.46 3.17 7.80
CA ILE A 176 -8.30 3.95 8.23
C ILE A 176 -8.70 5.08 9.21
N ARG A 177 -9.81 5.78 8.96
CA ARG A 177 -10.31 6.83 9.87
C ARG A 177 -10.78 6.26 11.21
N ASN A 178 -11.40 5.06 11.19
CA ASN A 178 -11.88 4.39 12.39
C ASN A 178 -10.74 4.00 13.34
N LEU A 179 -9.53 3.79 12.84
CA LEU A 179 -8.34 3.55 13.66
C LEU A 179 -7.94 4.76 14.52
N LYS A 180 -8.47 5.96 14.23
CA LYS A 180 -8.15 7.22 14.94
C LYS A 180 -6.65 7.54 14.99
N LEU A 181 -5.88 7.00 14.07
CA LEU A 181 -4.46 7.28 13.92
C LEU A 181 -4.24 8.64 13.23
N LYS A 182 -3.09 9.28 13.52
CA LYS A 182 -2.72 10.57 12.89
C LYS A 182 -2.21 10.34 11.47
N CYS A 183 -3.10 9.89 10.57
CA CYS A 183 -2.82 9.67 9.16
C CYS A 183 -3.94 10.26 8.29
N LYS A 184 -3.58 10.56 7.04
CA LYS A 184 -4.50 11.09 6.03
C LYS A 184 -4.57 10.11 4.87
N ALA A 185 -5.77 9.65 4.52
CA ALA A 185 -6.03 8.83 3.34
C ALA A 185 -6.67 9.69 2.26
N THR A 186 -6.06 9.72 1.08
CA THR A 186 -6.53 10.46 -0.11
C THR A 186 -6.73 9.50 -1.26
N ILE A 187 -7.90 9.53 -1.90
CA ILE A 187 -8.21 8.70 -3.06
C ILE A 187 -7.67 9.40 -4.30
N GLU A 188 -6.81 8.74 -5.06
CA GLU A 188 -6.19 9.23 -6.29
C GLU A 188 -6.53 8.30 -7.46
N GLY A 189 -7.72 8.47 -8.03
CA GLY A 189 -8.17 7.63 -9.16
C GLY A 189 -8.40 6.17 -8.74
N ASP A 190 -7.54 5.28 -9.19
CA ASP A 190 -7.55 3.84 -8.96
C ASP A 190 -6.67 3.37 -7.79
N LYS A 191 -6.13 4.32 -7.01
CA LYS A 191 -5.26 4.06 -5.87
C LYS A 191 -5.61 4.95 -4.67
N LEU A 192 -5.15 4.58 -3.47
CA LEU A 192 -5.21 5.42 -2.29
C LEU A 192 -3.80 5.77 -1.83
N ARG A 193 -3.58 7.05 -1.56
CA ARG A 193 -2.37 7.53 -0.89
C ARG A 193 -2.66 7.73 0.59
N VAL A 194 -1.81 7.13 1.43
CA VAL A 194 -1.85 7.31 2.88
C VAL A 194 -0.58 8.04 3.31
N SER A 195 -0.75 9.13 4.05
CA SER A 195 0.36 9.93 4.56
C SER A 195 0.26 10.15 6.06
N SER A 196 1.42 10.23 6.73
CA SER A 196 1.54 10.48 8.16
C SER A 196 2.91 11.10 8.49
N ALA A 197 2.98 11.83 9.59
CA ALA A 197 4.26 12.32 10.13
C ALA A 197 5.09 11.20 10.77
N SER A 198 4.47 10.07 11.18
CA SER A 198 5.12 8.91 11.79
C SER A 198 5.11 7.71 10.84
N ARG A 199 6.27 7.08 10.67
CA ARG A 199 6.39 5.82 9.92
C ARG A 199 5.74 4.64 10.66
N ASP A 200 5.79 4.64 11.98
CA ASP A 200 5.18 3.58 12.79
C ASP A 200 3.67 3.56 12.60
N THR A 201 3.03 4.74 12.57
CA THR A 201 1.61 4.88 12.25
C THR A 201 1.27 4.28 10.88
N LEU A 202 2.12 4.48 9.87
CA LEU A 202 1.92 3.89 8.55
C LEU A 202 2.03 2.36 8.57
N GLN A 203 2.96 1.81 9.36
CA GLN A 203 3.09 0.36 9.52
C GLN A 203 1.89 -0.26 10.23
N GLU A 204 1.34 0.42 11.26
CA GLU A 204 0.10 -0.01 11.93
C GLU A 204 -1.08 -0.05 10.96
N VAL A 205 -1.22 0.96 10.09
CA VAL A 205 -2.24 0.98 9.04
C VAL A 205 -2.07 -0.20 8.08
N ILE A 206 -0.85 -0.48 7.62
CA ILE A 206 -0.56 -1.61 6.72
C ILE A 206 -0.89 -2.94 7.40
N ALA A 207 -0.48 -3.13 8.66
CA ALA A 207 -0.77 -4.35 9.42
C ALA A 207 -2.27 -4.57 9.59
N PHE A 208 -3.02 -3.52 9.89
CA PHE A 208 -4.47 -3.58 9.98
C PHE A 208 -5.12 -3.96 8.65
N LEU A 209 -4.75 -3.28 7.54
CA LEU A 209 -5.34 -3.52 6.23
C LEU A 209 -5.05 -4.92 5.69
N LYS A 210 -3.86 -5.49 6.00
CA LYS A 210 -3.54 -6.89 5.66
C LYS A 210 -4.44 -7.92 6.35
N GLY A 211 -5.00 -7.56 7.50
CA GLY A 211 -5.93 -8.42 8.23
C GLY A 211 -7.38 -8.33 7.75
N GLN A 212 -7.70 -7.40 6.84
CA GLN A 212 -9.05 -7.20 6.33
C GLN A 212 -9.21 -7.80 4.93
N ASP A 213 -10.40 -8.33 4.65
CA ASP A 213 -10.77 -8.79 3.31
C ASP A 213 -11.60 -7.73 2.58
N TYR A 214 -11.03 -7.18 1.50
CA TYR A 214 -11.70 -6.21 0.63
C TYR A 214 -12.19 -6.83 -0.69
N GLY A 215 -12.12 -8.16 -0.83
CA GLY A 215 -12.53 -8.87 -2.05
C GLY A 215 -11.63 -8.63 -3.25
N GLN A 216 -10.43 -8.08 -3.02
CA GLN A 216 -9.38 -7.88 -4.02
C GLN A 216 -8.01 -7.81 -3.35
N PRO A 217 -6.91 -8.18 -4.04
CA PRO A 217 -5.58 -8.10 -3.50
C PRO A 217 -5.16 -6.65 -3.33
N LEU A 218 -4.57 -6.30 -2.18
CA LEU A 218 -4.00 -4.98 -1.93
C LEU A 218 -2.48 -5.06 -1.90
N GLN A 219 -1.84 -4.16 -2.62
CA GLN A 219 -0.40 -4.00 -2.67
C GLN A 219 -0.02 -2.62 -2.11
N TYR A 220 1.09 -2.57 -1.38
CA TYR A 220 1.59 -1.36 -0.74
C TYR A 220 2.89 -0.96 -1.40
N THR A 221 2.90 0.19 -2.05
CA THR A 221 4.02 0.63 -2.89
C THR A 221 4.36 2.09 -2.63
N ASN A 222 5.42 2.61 -3.32
CA ASN A 222 5.78 4.03 -3.34
C ASN A 222 6.01 4.64 -1.94
N TYR A 223 6.73 3.91 -1.08
CA TYR A 223 7.13 4.41 0.23
C TYR A 223 8.06 5.63 0.09
N ARG A 224 7.70 6.73 0.77
CA ARG A 224 8.49 7.97 0.78
C ARG A 224 8.76 8.47 2.19
#